data_4365e10f3a64bb31c127b66e50d4e963
#
_entry.id   4365e10f3a64bb31c127b66e50d4e963
#
_cell.length_a   1.000
_cell.length_b   1.000
_cell.length_c   1.000
_cell.angle_alpha   90.00
_cell.angle_beta   90.00
_cell.angle_gamma   90.00
#
_symmetry.space_group_name_H-M   'P 1'
#
loop_
_entity.id
_entity.type
_entity.pdbx_description
1 polymer ?
#
loop_
_entity_poly.entity_id
_entity_poly.type
_entity_poly.pdbx_seq_one_letter_code
_entity_poly.pdbx_strand_id
1 'polypeptide(L)'
;MFRILMLLLVWGGGYVTVFSASAATGCTFADGDEISINVPQMALPADTPDGTVLYVSPKITKRIECESSAWNYVTLSTTADFNAFLNQRNGIQFTVYVDGVAFDQAKTHVIGYTTLDDNDTGSYKFIKDVSISYEIKVDSSKGKIPVSGTLLSGGFQSIFVLLQENYGAHRGIISLYTPNITYIPCTMGVSVSPETIDFGAVKSSDLEKGVKLQKTFSTLIKKSKGCSVAVSAPFGINMYFEPTNPVINADGSLKLNDGVGLSIADSTGRAIAFNTAQKIDDVKVDSILKNDFRANIHKVSGQDISIGPFSADVVVRLSYY
;
A
#
# COMPACT_ATOMS: atom_id res chain seq x y z
N MET A 1 16.99 -81.50 -25.30
CA MET A 1 16.42 -80.37 -24.49
C MET A 1 16.38 -79.16 -25.35
N PHE A 2 15.22 -78.87 -25.98
CA PHE A 2 14.98 -77.76 -26.88
C PHE A 2 14.11 -76.76 -26.11
N ARG A 3 14.59 -75.53 -25.91
CA ARG A 3 13.79 -74.42 -25.42
C ARG A 3 13.38 -73.56 -26.60
N ILE A 4 12.08 -73.56 -26.92
CA ILE A 4 11.43 -72.68 -27.91
C ILE A 4 11.14 -71.36 -27.21
N LEU A 5 11.76 -70.30 -27.70
CA LEU A 5 11.48 -68.94 -27.29
C LEU A 5 10.41 -68.32 -28.23
N MET A 6 9.18 -68.15 -27.72
CA MET A 6 8.09 -67.61 -28.46
C MET A 6 8.12 -66.05 -28.30
N LEU A 7 8.47 -65.34 -29.35
CA LEU A 7 8.44 -63.91 -29.46
C LEU A 7 7.00 -63.46 -29.81
N LEU A 8 6.27 -62.92 -28.83
CA LEU A 8 5.00 -62.24 -29.05
C LEU A 8 5.26 -60.76 -29.37
N LEU A 9 5.16 -60.42 -30.64
CA LEU A 9 5.07 -59.02 -31.12
C LEU A 9 3.67 -58.50 -30.83
N VAL A 10 3.54 -57.70 -29.73
CA VAL A 10 2.32 -56.92 -29.45
C VAL A 10 2.38 -55.64 -30.27
N TRP A 11 1.58 -55.58 -31.33
CA TRP A 11 1.30 -54.36 -32.03
C TRP A 11 0.38 -53.49 -31.15
N GLY A 12 0.95 -52.64 -30.33
CA GLY A 12 0.26 -51.60 -29.62
C GLY A 12 0.05 -50.39 -30.54
N GLY A 13 -1.05 -50.35 -31.23
CA GLY A 13 -1.51 -49.13 -31.93
C GLY A 13 -1.82 -48.08 -30.87
N GLY A 14 -0.86 -47.20 -30.60
CA GLY A 14 -1.08 -46.02 -29.76
C GLY A 14 -2.04 -45.05 -30.49
N TYR A 15 -3.30 -45.05 -30.08
CA TYR A 15 -4.18 -43.92 -30.41
C TYR A 15 -3.66 -42.71 -29.69
N VAL A 16 -2.91 -41.85 -30.39
CA VAL A 16 -2.62 -40.52 -29.96
C VAL A 16 -3.93 -39.76 -30.03
N THR A 17 -4.65 -39.74 -28.91
CA THR A 17 -5.77 -38.81 -28.78
C THR A 17 -5.16 -37.42 -28.72
N VAL A 18 -5.22 -36.71 -29.85
CA VAL A 18 -4.96 -35.29 -29.94
C VAL A 18 -6.10 -34.64 -29.17
N PHE A 19 -5.86 -34.34 -27.87
CA PHE A 19 -6.73 -33.44 -27.15
C PHE A 19 -6.58 -32.08 -27.83
N SER A 20 -7.53 -31.74 -28.68
CA SER A 20 -7.72 -30.36 -29.11
C SER A 20 -7.96 -29.58 -27.80
N ALA A 21 -6.97 -28.82 -27.36
CA ALA A 21 -7.17 -27.84 -26.32
C ALA A 21 -8.17 -26.83 -26.88
N SER A 22 -9.46 -27.02 -26.57
CA SER A 22 -10.46 -26.01 -26.83
C SER A 22 -10.04 -24.79 -26.01
N ALA A 23 -9.61 -23.73 -26.68
CA ALA A 23 -9.30 -22.48 -26.00
C ALA A 23 -10.54 -22.08 -25.21
N ALA A 24 -10.37 -21.90 -23.91
CA ALA A 24 -11.48 -21.60 -23.02
C ALA A 24 -11.99 -20.19 -23.34
N THR A 25 -13.22 -20.08 -23.80
CA THR A 25 -13.87 -18.80 -24.10
C THR A 25 -13.94 -17.96 -22.82
N GLY A 26 -13.41 -16.74 -22.83
CA GLY A 26 -13.44 -15.83 -21.69
C GLY A 26 -12.31 -14.82 -21.69
N CYS A 27 -12.10 -14.20 -20.56
CA CYS A 27 -11.05 -13.21 -20.34
C CYS A 27 -10.14 -13.63 -19.17
N THR A 28 -8.84 -13.41 -19.31
CA THR A 28 -7.84 -13.65 -18.28
C THR A 28 -6.85 -12.49 -18.25
N PHE A 29 -5.99 -12.45 -17.23
CA PHE A 29 -4.77 -11.65 -17.30
C PHE A 29 -3.61 -12.57 -17.73
N ALA A 30 -2.62 -12.00 -18.41
CA ALA A 30 -1.46 -12.77 -18.90
C ALA A 30 -0.73 -13.56 -17.79
N ASP A 31 -0.80 -13.05 -16.53
CA ASP A 31 -0.17 -13.68 -15.36
C ASP A 31 -1.12 -14.60 -14.56
N GLY A 32 -2.34 -14.85 -15.05
CA GLY A 32 -3.37 -15.67 -14.39
C GLY A 32 -4.73 -14.99 -14.35
N ASP A 33 -5.71 -15.66 -13.72
CA ASP A 33 -7.10 -15.20 -13.75
C ASP A 33 -7.39 -14.11 -12.72
N GLU A 34 -6.53 -13.88 -11.74
CA GLU A 34 -6.77 -12.97 -10.64
C GLU A 34 -5.59 -12.02 -10.39
N ILE A 35 -5.92 -10.75 -10.17
CA ILE A 35 -5.01 -9.71 -9.69
C ILE A 35 -5.43 -9.28 -8.31
N SER A 36 -4.50 -9.36 -7.35
CA SER A 36 -4.74 -8.97 -5.96
C SER A 36 -4.11 -7.62 -5.64
N ILE A 37 -4.90 -6.69 -5.10
CA ILE A 37 -4.43 -5.41 -4.56
C ILE A 37 -4.55 -5.47 -3.04
N ASN A 38 -3.40 -5.36 -2.37
CA ASN A 38 -3.34 -5.37 -0.91
C ASN A 38 -3.33 -3.93 -0.37
N VAL A 39 -4.27 -3.63 0.53
CA VAL A 39 -4.34 -2.36 1.25
C VAL A 39 -3.64 -2.54 2.61
N PRO A 40 -2.76 -1.61 3.04
CA PRO A 40 -2.12 -1.72 4.35
C PRO A 40 -3.14 -1.55 5.48
N GLN A 41 -2.85 -2.16 6.62
CA GLN A 41 -3.63 -1.91 7.84
C GLN A 41 -3.57 -0.43 8.20
N MET A 42 -4.71 0.14 8.57
CA MET A 42 -4.80 1.53 8.99
C MET A 42 -5.84 1.73 10.09
N ALA A 43 -5.65 2.77 10.91
CA ALA A 43 -6.68 3.26 11.79
C ALA A 43 -7.18 4.62 11.32
N LEU A 44 -8.50 4.81 11.36
CA LEU A 44 -9.17 5.99 10.85
C LEU A 44 -9.84 6.76 11.99
N PRO A 45 -9.36 7.97 12.31
CA PRO A 45 -9.99 8.84 13.29
C PRO A 45 -11.36 9.35 12.81
N ALA A 46 -12.34 9.37 13.70
CA ALA A 46 -13.70 9.83 13.39
C ALA A 46 -13.78 11.34 13.05
N ASP A 47 -12.77 12.12 13.45
CA ASP A 47 -12.63 13.54 13.17
C ASP A 47 -11.79 13.84 11.91
N THR A 48 -11.48 12.82 11.10
CA THR A 48 -10.75 13.00 9.83
C THR A 48 -11.58 13.87 8.88
N PRO A 49 -11.00 14.94 8.31
CA PRO A 49 -11.72 15.83 7.41
C PRO A 49 -12.23 15.15 6.15
N ASP A 50 -13.38 15.64 5.65
CA ASP A 50 -13.93 15.21 4.37
C ASP A 50 -12.93 15.45 3.22
N GLY A 51 -12.92 14.55 2.23
CA GLY A 51 -12.00 14.58 1.09
C GLY A 51 -10.57 14.13 1.40
N THR A 52 -10.24 13.82 2.67
CA THR A 52 -8.90 13.30 3.01
C THR A 52 -8.64 11.98 2.30
N VAL A 53 -7.56 11.94 1.51
CA VAL A 53 -7.07 10.70 0.89
C VAL A 53 -6.32 9.89 1.94
N LEU A 54 -6.83 8.70 2.22
CA LEU A 54 -6.29 7.78 3.23
C LEU A 54 -5.23 6.86 2.63
N TYR A 55 -5.46 6.43 1.40
CA TYR A 55 -4.58 5.50 0.72
C TYR A 55 -4.72 5.62 -0.80
N VAL A 56 -3.60 5.51 -1.49
CA VAL A 56 -3.53 5.33 -2.95
C VAL A 56 -2.55 4.20 -3.21
N SER A 57 -2.99 3.18 -3.94
CA SER A 57 -2.10 2.09 -4.33
C SER A 57 -1.11 2.54 -5.42
N PRO A 58 0.06 1.90 -5.52
CA PRO A 58 0.85 2.00 -6.73
C PRO A 58 0.00 1.62 -7.97
N LYS A 59 0.30 2.24 -9.10
CA LYS A 59 -0.27 1.82 -10.39
C LYS A 59 0.42 0.53 -10.83
N ILE A 60 -0.36 -0.47 -11.18
CA ILE A 60 0.12 -1.72 -11.79
C ILE A 60 -0.39 -1.79 -13.22
N THR A 61 0.44 -2.24 -14.15
CA THR A 61 0.03 -2.49 -15.54
C THR A 61 -0.13 -3.99 -15.73
N LYS A 62 -1.26 -4.40 -16.28
CA LYS A 62 -1.57 -5.80 -16.56
C LYS A 62 -2.17 -5.94 -17.95
N ARG A 63 -1.82 -7.03 -18.61
CA ARG A 63 -2.36 -7.38 -19.92
C ARG A 63 -3.61 -8.22 -19.74
N ILE A 64 -4.72 -7.75 -20.33
CA ILE A 64 -5.97 -8.49 -20.48
C ILE A 64 -5.90 -9.25 -21.81
N GLU A 65 -6.24 -10.52 -21.77
CA GLU A 65 -6.36 -11.39 -22.94
C GLU A 65 -7.74 -12.05 -22.90
N CYS A 66 -8.53 -11.83 -23.97
CA CYS A 66 -9.84 -12.46 -24.11
C CYS A 66 -9.89 -13.25 -25.43
N GLU A 67 -10.55 -14.39 -25.37
CA GLU A 67 -10.82 -15.22 -26.54
C GLU A 67 -12.30 -15.61 -26.62
N SER A 68 -12.87 -15.58 -27.84
CA SER A 68 -14.26 -15.87 -28.09
C SER A 68 -14.42 -16.60 -29.45
N SER A 69 -15.47 -17.39 -29.59
CA SER A 69 -15.87 -17.99 -30.88
C SER A 69 -16.63 -17.03 -31.78
N ALA A 70 -16.96 -15.83 -31.30
CA ALA A 70 -17.72 -14.81 -32.07
C ALA A 70 -17.27 -13.42 -31.62
N TRP A 71 -17.64 -12.42 -32.43
CA TRP A 71 -17.49 -11.02 -32.04
C TRP A 71 -18.25 -10.75 -30.73
N ASN A 72 -17.59 -10.08 -29.78
CA ASN A 72 -18.14 -9.81 -28.46
C ASN A 72 -17.55 -8.54 -27.85
N TYR A 73 -18.32 -7.84 -27.02
CA TYR A 73 -17.79 -6.76 -26.21
C TYR A 73 -16.99 -7.29 -25.05
N VAL A 74 -15.86 -6.64 -24.75
CA VAL A 74 -15.07 -6.84 -23.54
C VAL A 74 -15.43 -5.77 -22.55
N THR A 75 -15.88 -6.17 -21.37
CA THR A 75 -16.40 -5.28 -20.34
C THR A 75 -15.68 -5.45 -19.01
N LEU A 76 -15.56 -4.34 -18.28
CA LEU A 76 -15.26 -4.29 -16.86
C LEU A 76 -16.58 -4.11 -16.10
N SER A 77 -16.87 -5.00 -15.16
CA SER A 77 -18.12 -4.93 -14.38
C SER A 77 -17.84 -5.08 -12.88
N THR A 78 -18.41 -4.18 -12.09
CA THR A 78 -18.35 -4.30 -10.62
C THR A 78 -19.13 -5.54 -10.17
N THR A 79 -18.59 -6.24 -9.18
CA THR A 79 -19.23 -7.41 -8.58
C THR A 79 -20.35 -7.03 -7.61
N ALA A 80 -21.25 -7.95 -7.32
CA ALA A 80 -22.32 -7.73 -6.33
C ALA A 80 -21.73 -7.42 -4.94
N ASP A 81 -20.69 -8.13 -4.54
CA ASP A 81 -20.03 -7.94 -3.23
C ASP A 81 -19.38 -6.55 -3.15
N PHE A 82 -18.71 -6.11 -4.21
CA PHE A 82 -18.15 -4.77 -4.25
C PHE A 82 -19.24 -3.70 -4.22
N ASN A 83 -20.33 -3.88 -4.96
CA ASN A 83 -21.46 -2.94 -4.94
C ASN A 83 -22.11 -2.85 -3.55
N ALA A 84 -22.28 -3.98 -2.85
CA ALA A 84 -22.77 -4.00 -1.49
C ALA A 84 -21.84 -3.26 -0.53
N PHE A 85 -20.52 -3.43 -0.73
CA PHE A 85 -19.48 -2.73 0.02
C PHE A 85 -19.50 -1.21 -0.23
N LEU A 86 -19.58 -0.78 -1.49
CA LEU A 86 -19.64 0.63 -1.88
C LEU A 86 -20.87 1.38 -1.33
N ASN A 87 -21.93 0.64 -1.02
CA ASN A 87 -23.17 1.19 -0.46
C ASN A 87 -23.16 1.31 1.07
N GLN A 88 -22.09 0.87 1.75
CA GLN A 88 -21.96 1.04 3.19
C GLN A 88 -21.86 2.52 3.57
N ARG A 89 -22.57 2.89 4.63
CA ARG A 89 -22.57 4.26 5.16
C ARG A 89 -21.60 4.38 6.34
N ASN A 90 -20.32 4.47 6.02
CA ASN A 90 -19.22 4.48 6.98
C ASN A 90 -18.26 5.68 6.81
N GLY A 91 -18.66 6.67 5.99
CA GLY A 91 -17.86 7.88 5.77
C GLY A 91 -16.65 7.67 4.84
N ILE A 92 -16.56 6.53 4.14
CA ILE A 92 -15.41 6.19 3.31
C ILE A 92 -15.88 5.87 1.89
N GLN A 93 -15.18 6.41 0.92
CA GLN A 93 -15.32 6.08 -0.51
C GLN A 93 -14.14 5.21 -0.93
N PHE A 94 -14.46 4.09 -1.59
CA PHE A 94 -13.48 3.22 -2.25
C PHE A 94 -13.64 3.37 -3.76
N THR A 95 -12.53 3.51 -4.45
CA THR A 95 -12.52 3.66 -5.91
C THR A 95 -11.45 2.77 -6.50
N VAL A 96 -11.83 1.90 -7.43
CA VAL A 96 -10.88 1.19 -8.31
C VAL A 96 -10.80 1.96 -9.61
N TYR A 97 -9.60 2.28 -10.06
CA TYR A 97 -9.37 2.89 -11.36
C TYR A 97 -8.81 1.85 -12.32
N VAL A 98 -9.40 1.72 -13.49
CA VAL A 98 -8.85 0.94 -14.60
C VAL A 98 -8.77 1.86 -15.81
N ASP A 99 -7.56 2.10 -16.31
CA ASP A 99 -7.27 3.08 -17.38
C ASP A 99 -7.85 4.49 -17.11
N GLY A 100 -7.84 4.90 -15.81
CA GLY A 100 -8.40 6.16 -15.40
C GLY A 100 -9.93 6.19 -15.26
N VAL A 101 -10.63 5.11 -15.64
CA VAL A 101 -12.06 4.98 -15.41
C VAL A 101 -12.31 4.59 -13.95
N ALA A 102 -13.06 5.43 -13.23
CA ALA A 102 -13.41 5.19 -11.83
C ALA A 102 -14.56 4.19 -11.69
N PHE A 103 -14.39 3.24 -10.77
CA PHE A 103 -15.41 2.29 -10.31
C PHE A 103 -15.65 2.52 -8.82
N ASP A 104 -16.47 3.48 -8.52
CA ASP A 104 -16.85 3.94 -7.18
C ASP A 104 -18.34 3.74 -6.87
N GLN A 105 -19.05 3.15 -7.81
CA GLN A 105 -20.45 2.73 -7.75
C GLN A 105 -20.68 1.52 -8.66
N ALA A 106 -21.86 0.90 -8.60
CA ALA A 106 -22.25 -0.16 -9.51
C ALA A 106 -22.11 0.31 -10.96
N LYS A 107 -21.26 -0.35 -11.74
CA LYS A 107 -20.88 0.09 -13.09
C LYS A 107 -20.48 -1.07 -13.98
N THR A 108 -20.87 -0.99 -15.24
CA THR A 108 -20.30 -1.77 -16.33
C THR A 108 -19.72 -0.80 -17.36
N HIS A 109 -18.51 -1.08 -17.84
CA HIS A 109 -17.79 -0.24 -18.79
C HIS A 109 -17.17 -1.09 -19.90
N VAL A 110 -17.50 -0.79 -21.15
CA VAL A 110 -16.92 -1.45 -22.33
C VAL A 110 -15.50 -0.91 -22.56
N ILE A 111 -14.52 -1.80 -22.62
CA ILE A 111 -13.11 -1.44 -22.88
C ILE A 111 -12.64 -1.77 -24.29
N GLY A 112 -13.46 -2.49 -25.04
CA GLY A 112 -13.21 -2.87 -26.43
C GLY A 112 -14.11 -4.01 -26.89
N TYR A 113 -13.70 -4.62 -27.97
CA TYR A 113 -14.39 -5.78 -28.55
C TYR A 113 -13.37 -6.76 -29.15
N THR A 114 -13.73 -8.02 -29.20
CA THR A 114 -12.91 -9.05 -29.83
C THR A 114 -12.91 -8.88 -31.37
N THR A 115 -11.76 -9.07 -31.97
CA THR A 115 -11.58 -9.04 -33.43
C THR A 115 -11.14 -10.41 -33.94
N LEU A 116 -11.50 -10.76 -35.18
CA LEU A 116 -11.03 -12.00 -35.79
C LEU A 116 -9.50 -12.02 -35.80
N ASP A 117 -8.92 -13.13 -35.36
CA ASP A 117 -7.49 -13.35 -35.46
C ASP A 117 -7.11 -13.68 -36.90
N ASP A 118 -6.23 -12.87 -37.48
CA ASP A 118 -5.80 -13.04 -38.89
C ASP A 118 -5.09 -14.38 -39.15
N ASN A 119 -4.61 -15.04 -38.09
CA ASN A 119 -3.88 -16.31 -38.16
C ASN A 119 -4.73 -17.53 -37.77
N ASP A 120 -5.99 -17.35 -37.36
CA ASP A 120 -6.85 -18.43 -36.89
C ASP A 120 -8.29 -18.24 -37.40
N THR A 121 -8.71 -19.13 -38.28
CA THR A 121 -10.04 -19.09 -38.91
C THR A 121 -11.12 -19.54 -37.93
N GLY A 122 -11.54 -18.67 -37.01
CA GLY A 122 -12.66 -18.92 -36.11
C GLY A 122 -12.48 -18.47 -34.69
N SER A 123 -11.33 -17.92 -34.34
CA SER A 123 -11.07 -17.33 -33.02
C SER A 123 -11.10 -15.81 -33.08
N TYR A 124 -11.82 -15.21 -32.16
CA TYR A 124 -11.88 -13.76 -31.96
C TYR A 124 -11.10 -13.41 -30.71
N LYS A 125 -10.16 -12.48 -30.81
CA LYS A 125 -9.25 -12.10 -29.72
C LYS A 125 -9.35 -10.62 -29.37
N PHE A 126 -9.08 -10.31 -28.10
CA PHE A 126 -8.86 -8.97 -27.60
C PHE A 126 -7.65 -8.99 -26.67
N ILE A 127 -6.70 -8.11 -26.91
CA ILE A 127 -5.51 -7.95 -26.09
C ILE A 127 -5.34 -6.47 -25.76
N LYS A 128 -5.21 -6.15 -24.48
CA LYS A 128 -5.01 -4.77 -24.03
C LYS A 128 -4.23 -4.72 -22.72
N ASP A 129 -3.23 -3.86 -22.67
CA ASP A 129 -2.58 -3.49 -21.41
C ASP A 129 -3.43 -2.43 -20.69
N VAL A 130 -3.77 -2.67 -19.42
CA VAL A 130 -4.57 -1.75 -18.61
C VAL A 130 -3.78 -1.33 -17.37
N SER A 131 -3.95 -0.07 -16.98
CA SER A 131 -3.39 0.47 -15.74
C SER A 131 -4.44 0.37 -14.63
N ILE A 132 -4.09 -0.26 -13.50
CA ILE A 132 -4.99 -0.47 -12.38
C ILE A 132 -4.42 0.23 -11.15
N SER A 133 -5.26 0.97 -10.43
CA SER A 133 -4.93 1.55 -9.14
C SER A 133 -6.17 1.65 -8.25
N TYR A 134 -5.96 1.92 -6.98
CA TYR A 134 -6.99 1.94 -5.96
C TYR A 134 -6.83 3.13 -5.04
N GLU A 135 -7.93 3.80 -4.69
CA GLU A 135 -7.98 4.93 -3.78
C GLU A 135 -8.99 4.70 -2.66
N ILE A 136 -8.63 5.11 -1.47
CA ILE A 136 -9.53 5.22 -0.31
C ILE A 136 -9.50 6.66 0.15
N LYS A 137 -10.67 7.29 0.25
CA LYS A 137 -10.80 8.65 0.78
C LYS A 137 -11.97 8.77 1.74
N VAL A 138 -11.93 9.77 2.60
CA VAL A 138 -13.06 10.18 3.41
C VAL A 138 -14.10 10.85 2.52
N ASP A 139 -15.36 10.43 2.63
CA ASP A 139 -16.48 10.99 1.90
C ASP A 139 -17.70 11.09 2.82
N SER A 140 -18.00 12.28 3.28
CA SER A 140 -19.11 12.55 4.20
C SER A 140 -20.49 12.25 3.59
N SER A 141 -20.61 12.20 2.25
CA SER A 141 -21.84 11.78 1.57
C SER A 141 -22.17 10.30 1.82
N LYS A 142 -21.16 9.49 2.14
CA LYS A 142 -21.28 8.08 2.53
C LYS A 142 -21.60 7.89 4.02
N GLY A 143 -21.90 8.96 4.75
CA GLY A 143 -22.23 8.91 6.18
C GLY A 143 -21.09 9.47 7.05
N LYS A 144 -21.19 9.18 8.35
CA LYS A 144 -20.15 9.58 9.31
C LYS A 144 -19.19 8.44 9.56
N ILE A 145 -17.91 8.77 9.75
CA ILE A 145 -16.91 7.80 10.22
C ILE A 145 -17.32 7.31 11.61
N PRO A 146 -17.40 6.00 11.84
CA PRO A 146 -17.65 5.45 13.17
C PRO A 146 -16.56 5.83 14.17
N VAL A 147 -16.91 5.95 15.44
CA VAL A 147 -15.97 6.29 16.53
C VAL A 147 -15.24 5.08 17.10
N SER A 148 -15.63 3.87 16.71
CA SER A 148 -15.01 2.61 17.14
C SER A 148 -15.44 1.47 16.25
N GLY A 149 -14.74 0.34 16.35
CA GLY A 149 -15.01 -0.87 15.57
C GLY A 149 -14.00 -1.03 14.41
N THR A 150 -14.27 -2.00 13.59
CA THR A 150 -13.44 -2.30 12.43
C THR A 150 -14.28 -2.34 11.16
N LEU A 151 -13.77 -1.78 10.09
CA LEU A 151 -14.29 -1.99 8.75
C LEU A 151 -13.58 -3.19 8.16
N LEU A 152 -14.33 -4.15 7.73
CA LEU A 152 -13.97 -5.30 6.91
C LEU A 152 -12.52 -5.82 7.04
N SER A 153 -12.40 -7.07 7.51
CA SER A 153 -11.17 -7.85 7.31
C SER A 153 -11.43 -8.89 6.22
N GLY A 154 -10.53 -8.97 5.24
CA GLY A 154 -10.57 -10.01 4.22
C GLY A 154 -10.52 -9.50 2.79
N GLY A 155 -10.57 -10.43 1.85
CA GLY A 155 -10.56 -10.17 0.43
C GLY A 155 -11.98 -10.23 -0.15
N PHE A 156 -12.21 -9.46 -1.20
CA PHE A 156 -13.41 -9.55 -2.02
C PHE A 156 -13.11 -9.22 -3.48
N GLN A 157 -13.86 -9.83 -4.37
CA GLN A 157 -13.77 -9.56 -5.80
C GLN A 157 -14.40 -8.19 -6.06
N SER A 158 -13.66 -7.31 -6.73
CA SER A 158 -14.13 -5.94 -6.98
C SER A 158 -14.64 -5.74 -8.41
N ILE A 159 -13.90 -6.21 -9.39
CA ILE A 159 -14.20 -6.04 -10.80
C ILE A 159 -13.97 -7.36 -11.55
N PHE A 160 -14.87 -7.69 -12.44
CA PHE A 160 -14.72 -8.73 -13.45
C PHE A 160 -14.35 -8.12 -14.81
N VAL A 161 -13.39 -8.74 -15.48
CA VAL A 161 -13.15 -8.58 -16.92
C VAL A 161 -13.81 -9.76 -17.62
N LEU A 162 -14.78 -9.51 -18.46
CA LEU A 162 -15.60 -10.57 -19.07
C LEU A 162 -16.08 -10.20 -20.49
N LEU A 163 -16.47 -11.24 -21.23
CA LEU A 163 -17.20 -11.10 -22.46
C LEU A 163 -18.68 -10.88 -22.14
N GLN A 164 -19.31 -9.87 -22.79
CA GLN A 164 -20.66 -9.44 -22.42
C GLN A 164 -21.72 -10.53 -22.62
N GLU A 165 -21.57 -11.37 -23.65
CA GLU A 165 -22.56 -12.41 -23.99
C GLU A 165 -22.28 -13.77 -23.33
N ASN A 166 -21.17 -13.91 -22.60
CA ASN A 166 -20.73 -15.20 -22.10
C ASN A 166 -20.35 -15.16 -20.60
N TYR A 167 -21.36 -14.92 -19.76
CA TYR A 167 -21.19 -14.76 -18.31
C TYR A 167 -20.68 -16.01 -17.56
N GLY A 168 -20.67 -17.18 -18.21
CA GLY A 168 -20.35 -18.46 -17.56
C GLY A 168 -18.92 -18.97 -17.74
N ALA A 169 -18.15 -18.35 -18.64
CA ALA A 169 -16.79 -18.78 -19.00
C ALA A 169 -15.73 -18.09 -18.11
N HIS A 170 -14.47 -18.30 -18.42
CA HIS A 170 -13.36 -17.67 -17.72
C HIS A 170 -13.50 -16.15 -17.70
N ARG A 171 -13.20 -15.55 -16.55
CA ARG A 171 -13.24 -14.10 -16.33
C ARG A 171 -12.03 -13.67 -15.53
N GLY A 172 -11.38 -12.61 -15.97
CA GLY A 172 -10.34 -11.95 -15.21
C GLY A 172 -10.93 -11.28 -13.96
N ILE A 173 -10.27 -11.41 -12.83
CA ILE A 173 -10.77 -10.91 -11.53
C ILE A 173 -9.77 -9.90 -10.98
N ILE A 174 -10.27 -8.72 -10.57
CA ILE A 174 -9.52 -7.79 -9.73
C ILE A 174 -10.08 -7.95 -8.31
N SER A 175 -9.24 -8.42 -7.40
CA SER A 175 -9.57 -8.59 -5.98
C SER A 175 -8.90 -7.54 -5.13
N LEU A 176 -9.63 -7.06 -4.13
CA LEU A 176 -9.10 -6.17 -3.09
C LEU A 176 -8.97 -6.96 -1.80
N TYR A 177 -7.79 -6.91 -1.21
CA TYR A 177 -7.56 -7.41 0.14
C TYR A 177 -7.41 -6.22 1.06
N THR A 178 -8.43 -5.99 1.88
CA THR A 178 -8.42 -4.96 2.91
C THR A 178 -8.01 -5.60 4.23
N PRO A 179 -6.88 -5.21 4.82
CA PRO A 179 -6.65 -5.46 6.23
C PRO A 179 -7.68 -4.67 7.04
N ASN A 180 -7.78 -4.98 8.34
CA ASN A 180 -8.67 -4.25 9.24
C ASN A 180 -8.42 -2.74 9.18
N ILE A 181 -9.41 -1.97 8.77
CA ILE A 181 -9.43 -0.53 9.04
C ILE A 181 -10.09 -0.36 10.41
N THR A 182 -9.30 0.03 11.40
CA THR A 182 -9.77 0.24 12.76
C THR A 182 -10.26 1.67 12.90
N TYR A 183 -11.50 1.86 13.35
CA TYR A 183 -12.02 3.18 13.66
C TYR A 183 -11.57 3.61 15.05
N ILE A 184 -11.04 4.83 15.14
CA ILE A 184 -10.63 5.44 16.39
C ILE A 184 -11.38 6.77 16.60
N PRO A 185 -11.65 7.16 17.86
CA PRO A 185 -12.53 8.30 18.11
C PRO A 185 -11.94 9.64 17.69
N CYS A 186 -10.61 9.82 17.75
CA CYS A 186 -9.98 11.10 17.48
C CYS A 186 -8.53 10.96 17.01
N THR A 187 -8.06 11.98 16.33
CA THR A 187 -6.64 12.16 16.06
C THR A 187 -5.84 12.43 17.35
N MET A 188 -4.59 12.00 17.35
CA MET A 188 -3.61 12.37 18.35
C MET A 188 -2.72 13.49 17.79
N GLY A 189 -2.50 14.52 18.58
CA GLY A 189 -1.53 15.56 18.25
C GLY A 189 -0.17 15.22 18.81
N VAL A 190 0.90 15.59 18.11
CA VAL A 190 2.27 15.52 18.59
C VAL A 190 2.84 16.91 18.75
N SER A 191 3.55 17.15 19.82
CA SER A 191 4.38 18.34 20.03
C SER A 191 5.80 17.93 20.39
N VAL A 192 6.76 18.75 20.00
CA VAL A 192 8.19 18.53 20.26
C VAL A 192 8.69 19.62 21.21
N SER A 193 9.53 19.27 22.17
CA SER A 193 10.10 20.23 23.12
C SER A 193 11.57 19.90 23.42
N PRO A 194 12.51 20.85 23.21
CA PRO A 194 12.30 22.12 22.52
C PRO A 194 12.01 21.93 21.03
N GLU A 195 11.30 22.87 20.40
CA GLU A 195 11.02 22.85 18.95
C GLU A 195 12.27 23.12 18.11
N THR A 196 13.22 23.89 18.68
CA THR A 196 14.52 24.15 18.06
C THR A 196 15.63 23.61 18.94
N ILE A 197 16.51 22.83 18.35
CA ILE A 197 17.69 22.27 19.01
C ILE A 197 18.93 23.03 18.54
N ASP A 198 19.42 23.95 19.38
CA ASP A 198 20.62 24.71 19.08
C ASP A 198 21.87 24.01 19.64
N PHE A 199 22.78 23.65 18.76
CA PHE A 199 24.07 23.05 19.12
C PHE A 199 25.16 24.12 19.39
N GLY A 200 24.88 25.38 19.07
CA GLY A 200 25.84 26.46 19.16
C GLY A 200 27.02 26.30 18.20
N ALA A 201 28.13 26.87 18.57
CA ALA A 201 29.38 26.74 17.78
C ALA A 201 30.00 25.35 17.96
N VAL A 202 29.98 24.57 16.88
CA VAL A 202 30.57 23.22 16.82
C VAL A 202 31.99 23.31 16.30
N LYS A 203 32.99 22.83 17.09
CA LYS A 203 34.38 22.78 16.65
C LYS A 203 34.65 21.56 15.79
N SER A 204 35.17 21.75 14.59
CA SER A 204 35.57 20.65 13.70
C SER A 204 36.57 19.71 14.37
N SER A 205 37.50 20.26 15.15
CA SER A 205 38.50 19.49 15.89
C SER A 205 37.91 18.50 16.89
N ASP A 206 36.75 18.80 17.48
CA ASP A 206 36.07 17.90 18.41
C ASP A 206 35.40 16.75 17.64
N LEU A 207 34.76 17.06 16.51
CA LEU A 207 34.19 16.04 15.64
C LEU A 207 35.27 15.14 15.03
N GLU A 208 36.42 15.69 14.65
CA GLU A 208 37.58 14.92 14.16
C GLU A 208 38.10 13.91 15.20
N LYS A 209 38.04 14.27 16.48
CA LYS A 209 38.40 13.38 17.62
C LYS A 209 37.29 12.36 17.93
N GLY A 210 36.19 12.34 17.17
CA GLY A 210 35.05 11.44 17.44
C GLY A 210 34.16 11.88 18.59
N VAL A 211 34.23 13.13 19.04
CA VAL A 211 33.30 13.65 20.04
C VAL A 211 31.93 13.78 19.43
N LYS A 212 30.94 13.08 20.01
CA LYS A 212 29.54 13.21 19.70
C LYS A 212 28.92 14.32 20.51
N LEU A 213 28.41 15.35 19.83
CA LEU A 213 27.64 16.40 20.47
C LEU A 213 26.19 15.99 20.57
N GLN A 214 25.64 16.01 21.79
CA GLN A 214 24.28 15.52 22.04
C GLN A 214 23.43 16.60 22.68
N LYS A 215 22.18 16.68 22.23
CA LYS A 215 21.11 17.47 22.84
C LYS A 215 19.85 16.62 22.98
N THR A 216 19.18 16.76 24.10
CA THR A 216 17.93 16.04 24.37
C THR A 216 16.73 16.85 23.90
N PHE A 217 15.71 16.13 23.43
CA PHE A 217 14.39 16.66 23.18
C PHE A 217 13.34 15.60 23.50
N SER A 218 12.10 15.99 23.62
CA SER A 218 11.02 15.06 23.87
C SER A 218 9.85 15.31 22.94
N THR A 219 9.11 14.24 22.61
CA THR A 219 7.81 14.32 21.97
C THR A 219 6.72 14.08 23.01
N LEU A 220 5.62 14.82 22.90
CA LEU A 220 4.41 14.62 23.69
C LEU A 220 3.25 14.34 22.76
N ILE A 221 2.72 13.12 22.83
CA ILE A 221 1.57 12.68 22.04
C ILE A 221 0.34 12.66 22.96
N LYS A 222 -0.72 13.35 22.56
CA LYS A 222 -1.99 13.41 23.30
C LYS A 222 -3.15 13.62 22.34
N LYS A 223 -4.39 13.34 22.77
CA LYS A 223 -5.58 13.59 21.95
C LYS A 223 -5.68 15.05 21.50
N SER A 224 -6.15 15.25 20.30
CA SER A 224 -6.40 16.59 19.75
C SER A 224 -7.46 17.34 20.54
N LYS A 225 -7.36 18.68 20.57
CA LYS A 225 -8.36 19.51 21.22
C LYS A 225 -9.73 19.31 20.56
N GLY A 226 -10.79 19.24 21.37
CA GLY A 226 -12.17 19.05 20.87
C GLY A 226 -12.63 17.60 20.79
N CYS A 227 -11.75 16.63 20.99
CA CYS A 227 -12.16 15.25 21.11
C CYS A 227 -12.93 15.00 22.40
N SER A 228 -14.23 14.74 22.27
CA SER A 228 -15.14 14.51 23.40
C SER A 228 -15.54 13.04 23.59
N VAL A 229 -15.00 12.15 22.74
CA VAL A 229 -15.42 10.73 22.73
C VAL A 229 -14.59 9.93 23.73
N ALA A 230 -15.27 9.34 24.72
CA ALA A 230 -14.68 8.40 25.65
C ALA A 230 -14.78 6.97 25.10
N VAL A 231 -13.77 6.53 24.36
CA VAL A 231 -13.67 5.13 23.90
C VAL A 231 -12.32 4.57 24.30
N SER A 232 -12.32 3.37 24.82
CA SER A 232 -11.16 2.72 25.44
C SER A 232 -10.46 1.70 24.54
N ALA A 233 -10.90 1.51 23.28
CA ALA A 233 -10.25 0.57 22.38
C ALA A 233 -8.80 1.00 22.10
N PRO A 234 -7.81 0.13 22.34
CA PRO A 234 -6.42 0.42 22.02
C PRO A 234 -6.21 0.40 20.51
N PHE A 235 -5.26 1.19 20.04
CA PHE A 235 -4.80 1.26 18.66
C PHE A 235 -3.29 1.44 18.61
N GLY A 236 -2.70 1.26 17.44
CA GLY A 236 -1.26 1.49 17.24
C GLY A 236 -0.99 2.85 16.61
N ILE A 237 0.16 3.43 16.96
CA ILE A 237 0.69 4.64 16.34
C ILE A 237 2.06 4.33 15.74
N ASN A 238 2.27 4.72 14.49
CA ASN A 238 3.59 4.84 13.91
C ASN A 238 4.04 6.30 14.01
N MET A 239 5.16 6.56 14.64
CA MET A 239 5.80 7.86 14.68
C MET A 239 6.99 7.86 13.72
N TYR A 240 7.10 8.90 12.91
CA TYR A 240 8.19 9.08 11.92
C TYR A 240 8.93 10.37 12.20
N PHE A 241 10.24 10.35 11.97
CA PHE A 241 11.08 11.53 11.87
C PHE A 241 11.41 11.75 10.39
N GLU A 242 10.79 12.75 9.77
CA GLU A 242 10.87 12.99 8.33
C GLU A 242 11.62 14.30 8.05
N PRO A 243 12.87 14.23 7.56
CA PRO A 243 13.58 15.41 7.13
C PRO A 243 12.89 16.08 5.94
N THR A 244 12.78 17.39 5.94
CA THR A 244 12.20 18.16 4.81
C THR A 244 13.12 18.14 3.59
N ASN A 245 14.43 17.99 3.81
CA ASN A 245 15.43 17.82 2.76
C ASN A 245 16.24 16.53 3.03
N PRO A 246 15.78 15.36 2.56
CA PRO A 246 16.26 14.06 3.01
C PRO A 246 17.56 13.61 2.30
N VAL A 247 18.65 14.34 2.44
CA VAL A 247 19.97 13.85 2.03
C VAL A 247 20.54 13.00 3.16
N ILE A 248 20.53 11.68 2.96
CA ILE A 248 20.99 10.71 3.96
C ILE A 248 22.38 10.22 3.60
N ASN A 249 23.30 10.25 4.56
CA ASN A 249 24.64 9.70 4.46
C ASN A 249 24.64 8.17 4.44
N ALA A 250 25.73 7.55 4.03
CA ALA A 250 25.86 6.08 4.02
C ALA A 250 25.71 5.42 5.41
N ASP A 251 25.99 6.16 6.48
CA ASP A 251 25.79 5.70 7.87
C ASP A 251 24.37 5.87 8.41
N GLY A 252 23.43 6.34 7.55
CA GLY A 252 22.03 6.56 7.90
C GLY A 252 21.76 7.91 8.58
N SER A 253 22.76 8.75 8.81
CA SER A 253 22.59 10.09 9.37
C SER A 253 22.08 11.08 8.32
N LEU A 254 21.35 12.11 8.76
CA LEU A 254 20.95 13.23 7.90
C LEU A 254 22.17 14.13 7.65
N LYS A 255 22.47 14.41 6.39
CA LYS A 255 23.59 15.31 6.02
C LYS A 255 23.24 16.74 6.43
N LEU A 256 24.05 17.31 7.32
CA LEU A 256 23.97 18.73 7.69
C LEU A 256 24.92 19.59 6.83
N ASN A 257 26.13 19.10 6.65
CA ASN A 257 27.18 19.68 5.83
C ASN A 257 28.11 18.55 5.34
N ASP A 258 29.10 18.83 4.50
CA ASP A 258 30.07 17.81 4.11
C ASP A 258 30.81 17.31 5.35
N GLY A 259 30.86 15.99 5.49
CA GLY A 259 31.47 15.32 6.63
C GLY A 259 30.76 15.45 7.98
N VAL A 260 29.58 16.11 8.04
CA VAL A 260 28.78 16.28 9.28
C VAL A 260 27.41 15.66 9.15
N GLY A 261 27.08 14.75 10.04
CA GLY A 261 25.80 14.05 10.11
C GLY A 261 25.00 14.32 11.38
N LEU A 262 23.68 14.35 11.27
CA LEU A 262 22.73 14.36 12.38
C LEU A 262 22.09 12.98 12.50
N SER A 263 22.10 12.39 13.68
CA SER A 263 21.35 11.18 13.99
C SER A 263 20.43 11.41 15.19
N ILE A 264 19.34 10.66 15.24
CA ILE A 264 18.43 10.62 16.38
C ILE A 264 18.58 9.28 17.07
N ALA A 265 18.55 9.27 18.39
CA ALA A 265 18.51 8.07 19.21
C ALA A 265 17.41 8.19 20.27
N ASP A 266 16.83 7.05 20.68
CA ASP A 266 15.91 7.00 21.81
C ASP A 266 16.64 7.16 23.17
N SER A 267 15.89 7.15 24.25
CA SER A 267 16.42 7.28 25.60
C SER A 267 17.42 6.17 25.99
N THR A 268 17.33 4.99 25.34
CA THR A 268 18.22 3.85 25.55
C THR A 268 19.51 3.97 24.73
N GLY A 269 19.57 4.91 23.77
CA GLY A 269 20.70 5.10 22.86
C GLY A 269 20.56 4.32 21.55
N ARG A 270 19.43 3.65 21.29
CA ARG A 270 19.16 2.97 20.03
C ARG A 270 18.91 4.00 18.93
N ALA A 271 19.59 3.86 17.81
CA ALA A 271 19.41 4.74 16.66
C ALA A 271 18.00 4.64 16.08
N ILE A 272 17.44 5.78 15.75
CA ILE A 272 16.16 5.96 15.06
C ILE A 272 16.47 6.31 13.61
N ALA A 273 16.07 5.44 12.68
CA ALA A 273 16.23 5.72 11.26
C ALA A 273 15.18 6.74 10.81
N PHE A 274 15.60 7.71 9.97
CA PHE A 274 14.70 8.67 9.35
C PHE A 274 13.73 7.95 8.40
N ASN A 275 12.55 8.52 8.21
CA ASN A 275 11.48 7.99 7.35
C ASN A 275 11.03 6.55 7.71
N THR A 276 11.37 6.07 8.91
CA THR A 276 11.05 4.71 9.35
C THR A 276 10.08 4.76 10.54
N ALA A 277 9.07 3.89 10.51
CA ALA A 277 8.07 3.80 11.55
C ALA A 277 8.67 3.37 12.89
N GLN A 278 8.47 4.18 13.92
CA GLN A 278 8.65 3.80 15.31
C GLN A 278 7.26 3.42 15.85
N LYS A 279 7.05 2.13 16.06
CA LYS A 279 5.76 1.58 16.50
C LYS A 279 5.54 1.82 18.00
N ILE A 280 4.34 2.26 18.33
CA ILE A 280 3.83 2.43 19.69
C ILE A 280 2.48 1.70 19.74
N ASP A 281 2.46 0.56 20.41
CA ASP A 281 1.28 -0.30 20.52
C ASP A 281 0.43 0.05 21.74
N ASP A 282 -0.79 -0.45 21.80
CA ASP A 282 -1.72 -0.33 22.93
C ASP A 282 -2.03 1.10 23.39
N VAL A 283 -2.02 2.05 22.45
CA VAL A 283 -2.34 3.45 22.75
C VAL A 283 -3.84 3.59 22.95
N LYS A 284 -4.23 4.26 24.03
CA LYS A 284 -5.61 4.66 24.28
C LYS A 284 -5.76 6.17 24.02
N VAL A 285 -6.94 6.59 23.59
CA VAL A 285 -7.20 8.01 23.26
C VAL A 285 -6.84 8.96 24.40
N ASP A 286 -7.06 8.57 25.66
CA ASP A 286 -6.73 9.38 26.82
C ASP A 286 -5.27 9.24 27.27
N SER A 287 -4.46 8.44 26.57
CA SER A 287 -3.03 8.31 26.86
C SER A 287 -2.30 9.62 26.59
N ILE A 288 -1.38 9.96 27.49
CA ILE A 288 -0.39 11.00 27.30
C ILE A 288 0.95 10.29 27.20
N LEU A 289 1.54 10.26 26.01
CA LEU A 289 2.78 9.56 25.75
C LEU A 289 3.92 10.57 25.64
N LYS A 290 4.86 10.50 26.53
CA LYS A 290 6.09 11.28 26.47
C LYS A 290 7.24 10.35 26.08
N ASN A 291 7.94 10.69 25.00
CA ASN A 291 9.13 9.96 24.56
C ASN A 291 10.31 10.92 24.51
N ASP A 292 11.41 10.53 25.16
CA ASP A 292 12.63 11.32 25.20
C ASP A 292 13.63 10.79 24.16
N PHE A 293 14.26 11.72 23.43
CA PHE A 293 15.21 11.45 22.36
C PHE A 293 16.47 12.26 22.51
N ARG A 294 17.49 11.86 21.75
CA ARG A 294 18.77 12.56 21.64
C ARG A 294 19.05 12.85 20.18
N ALA A 295 19.27 14.11 19.86
CA ALA A 295 19.85 14.54 18.61
C ALA A 295 21.38 14.55 18.76
N ASN A 296 22.09 13.91 17.85
CA ASN A 296 23.54 13.74 17.92
C ASN A 296 24.17 14.26 16.65
N ILE A 297 25.12 15.17 16.77
CA ILE A 297 25.99 15.60 15.67
C ILE A 297 27.31 14.83 15.76
N HIS A 298 27.78 14.32 14.64
CA HIS A 298 29.03 13.56 14.55
C HIS A 298 29.68 13.71 13.19
N LYS A 299 30.95 13.35 13.11
CA LYS A 299 31.68 13.23 11.85
C LYS A 299 31.20 11.98 11.09
N VAL A 300 30.92 12.15 9.80
CA VAL A 300 30.68 11.04 8.89
C VAL A 300 32.00 10.39 8.51
N SER A 301 32.10 9.07 8.71
CA SER A 301 33.34 8.35 8.42
C SER A 301 33.76 8.46 6.97
N GLY A 302 35.04 8.69 6.74
CA GLY A 302 35.64 8.79 5.39
C GLY A 302 35.34 10.10 4.66
N GLN A 303 34.74 11.09 5.32
CA GLN A 303 34.48 12.41 4.74
C GLN A 303 35.24 13.50 5.49
N ASP A 304 35.71 14.52 4.74
CA ASP A 304 36.29 15.72 5.34
C ASP A 304 35.20 16.67 5.80
N ILE A 305 35.42 17.33 6.93
CA ILE A 305 34.48 18.29 7.50
C ILE A 305 34.60 19.63 6.78
N SER A 306 33.50 20.07 6.18
CA SER A 306 33.38 21.41 5.64
C SER A 306 32.94 22.39 6.73
N ILE A 307 33.65 23.53 6.82
CA ILE A 307 33.29 24.58 7.80
C ILE A 307 32.23 25.47 7.22
N GLY A 308 31.18 25.74 8.00
CA GLY A 308 30.08 26.61 7.60
C GLY A 308 28.86 26.47 8.50
N PRO A 309 27.84 27.32 8.31
CA PRO A 309 26.56 27.15 9.02
C PRO A 309 25.85 25.90 8.53
N PHE A 310 25.12 25.27 9.42
CA PHE A 310 24.26 24.14 9.07
C PHE A 310 22.93 24.23 9.83
N SER A 311 21.89 23.72 9.20
CA SER A 311 20.56 23.54 9.78
C SER A 311 19.86 22.38 9.11
N ALA A 312 18.88 21.79 9.77
CA ALA A 312 17.99 20.81 9.20
C ALA A 312 16.63 20.88 9.89
N ASP A 313 15.59 20.73 9.10
CA ASP A 313 14.21 20.63 9.58
C ASP A 313 13.78 19.17 9.53
N VAL A 314 13.23 18.66 10.63
CA VAL A 314 12.71 17.31 10.76
C VAL A 314 11.27 17.38 11.28
N VAL A 315 10.34 16.89 10.49
CA VAL A 315 8.92 16.81 10.86
C VAL A 315 8.67 15.52 11.63
N VAL A 316 7.96 15.61 12.75
CA VAL A 316 7.44 14.44 13.46
C VAL A 316 6.03 14.17 12.98
N ARG A 317 5.83 13.05 12.27
CA ARG A 317 4.53 12.65 11.74
C ARG A 317 3.99 11.42 12.45
N LEU A 318 2.67 11.39 12.69
CA LEU A 318 1.96 10.23 13.20
C LEU A 318 1.11 9.59 12.11
N SER A 319 1.04 8.27 12.10
CA SER A 319 -0.01 7.52 11.42
C SER A 319 -0.53 6.42 12.35
N TYR A 320 -1.72 5.92 12.07
CA TYR A 320 -2.42 4.97 12.96
C TYR A 320 -2.58 3.62 12.28
N TYR A 321 -2.62 2.54 13.08
CA TYR A 321 -2.84 1.18 12.59
C TYR A 321 -3.57 0.30 13.61
#